data_e5a67ecb17307a605ce67079ccfcd84f
#
_entry.id   e5a67ecb17307a605ce67079ccfcd84f
#
_cell.length_a   1.000
_cell.length_b   1.000
_cell.length_c   1.000
_cell.angle_alpha   90.00
_cell.angle_beta   90.00
_cell.angle_gamma   90.00
#
_symmetry.space_group_name_H-M   'P 1'
#
loop_
_entity.id
_entity.type
_entity.pdbx_description
1 polymer ?
#
loop_
_entity_poly.entity_id
_entity_poly.type
_entity_poly.pdbx_seq_one_letter_code
_entity_poly.pdbx_strand_id
1 'polypeptide(L)'
;MNQQSLIDNNLKLFKIKSPAELIKLLKTGIDINTLNSSNQNALFGCRYPELMEAMINAGININHTDMFNRNALFYATCPETLCVLTENGIDINHTDTLGRNALFYTSDAESVQLLVKNGISINHPELEDKNALFFATNESSARELIDSGIDINHTDSYGRNALFYVCEADVKRLLIKKGINVNQRDIYGHNSINIIGIDADLLDVYFAAGLDPDIQDRNGNSLIFHPYKKPITDILINNGCDINRVNNNGETVFEYIQTMLFSNYQLDQCLSVLTPYINLIKARPLIFNRLTYGCIELIKFLQSQNIDYKINDRCVVRYANKDIKNFITEAQKVIDLSNITLCSWYDTPLVSVKNKEIIKWFIRN
;
A
#
# COMPACT_ATOMS: atom_id res chain seq x y z
N MET A 1 53.07 -8.39 -25.00
CA MET A 1 52.54 -8.18 -23.63
C MET A 1 52.09 -9.52 -23.08
N ASN A 2 52.43 -9.86 -21.83
CA ASN A 2 51.98 -11.11 -21.21
C ASN A 2 50.49 -11.02 -20.93
N GLN A 3 49.73 -12.09 -21.08
CA GLN A 3 48.27 -12.12 -20.92
C GLN A 3 47.82 -11.57 -19.56
N GLN A 4 48.63 -11.79 -18.50
CA GLN A 4 48.40 -11.25 -17.16
C GLN A 4 48.53 -9.71 -17.11
N SER A 5 49.47 -9.13 -17.84
CA SER A 5 49.65 -7.67 -17.90
C SER A 5 48.50 -6.97 -18.66
N LEU A 6 47.86 -7.67 -19.59
CA LEU A 6 46.67 -7.16 -20.30
C LEU A 6 45.45 -7.14 -19.38
N ILE A 7 45.23 -8.20 -18.60
CA ILE A 7 44.14 -8.28 -17.62
C ILE A 7 44.30 -7.20 -16.54
N ASP A 8 45.54 -7.00 -16.02
CA ASP A 8 45.80 -5.99 -15.01
C ASP A 8 45.59 -4.55 -15.54
N ASN A 9 45.91 -4.30 -16.80
CA ASN A 9 45.68 -3.00 -17.44
C ASN A 9 44.19 -2.77 -17.71
N ASN A 10 43.44 -3.79 -18.11
CA ASN A 10 41.98 -3.71 -18.31
C ASN A 10 41.27 -3.30 -17.02
N LEU A 11 41.68 -3.85 -15.86
CA LEU A 11 41.12 -3.46 -14.56
C LEU A 11 41.49 -2.02 -14.15
N LYS A 12 42.61 -1.48 -14.65
CA LYS A 12 43.01 -0.10 -14.36
C LYS A 12 42.06 0.93 -15.03
N LEU A 13 41.48 0.61 -16.20
CA LEU A 13 40.53 1.49 -16.90
C LEU A 13 39.33 1.91 -16.03
N PHE A 14 38.87 1.00 -15.16
CA PHE A 14 37.74 1.25 -14.26
C PHE A 14 38.14 2.01 -12.97
N LYS A 15 39.42 2.31 -12.78
CA LYS A 15 39.92 2.96 -11.56
C LYS A 15 40.54 4.34 -11.81
N ILE A 16 40.67 4.76 -13.05
CA ILE A 16 41.23 6.07 -13.40
C ILE A 16 40.27 7.20 -12.97
N LYS A 17 40.83 8.35 -12.65
CA LYS A 17 40.07 9.51 -12.13
C LYS A 17 40.31 10.79 -12.93
N SER A 18 41.18 10.76 -13.93
CA SER A 18 41.52 11.93 -14.72
C SER A 18 41.74 11.61 -16.20
N PRO A 19 41.52 12.58 -17.11
CA PRO A 19 41.86 12.45 -18.53
C PRO A 19 43.32 12.14 -18.79
N ALA A 20 44.25 12.67 -17.96
CA ALA A 20 45.67 12.44 -18.10
C ALA A 20 46.02 10.96 -17.85
N GLU A 21 45.38 10.30 -16.88
CA GLU A 21 45.52 8.86 -16.64
C GLU A 21 44.96 8.05 -17.80
N LEU A 22 43.80 8.44 -18.35
CA LEU A 22 43.23 7.80 -19.54
C LEU A 22 44.18 7.83 -20.72
N ILE A 23 44.77 8.99 -21.05
CA ILE A 23 45.72 9.15 -22.15
C ILE A 23 46.94 8.24 -21.97
N LYS A 24 47.46 8.16 -20.74
CA LYS A 24 48.61 7.26 -20.44
C LYS A 24 48.23 5.80 -20.66
N LEU A 25 47.01 5.42 -20.25
CA LEU A 25 46.53 4.04 -20.33
C LEU A 25 46.25 3.64 -21.79
N LEU A 26 45.66 4.50 -22.59
CA LEU A 26 45.41 4.26 -24.02
C LEU A 26 46.69 4.10 -24.83
N LYS A 27 47.82 4.79 -24.46
CA LYS A 27 49.12 4.59 -25.08
C LYS A 27 49.72 3.18 -24.86
N THR A 28 49.18 2.42 -23.88
CA THR A 28 49.59 1.01 -23.67
C THR A 28 48.88 0.04 -24.62
N GLY A 29 47.95 0.54 -25.48
CA GLY A 29 47.19 -0.26 -26.43
C GLY A 29 45.97 -0.95 -25.83
N ILE A 30 45.46 -0.44 -24.70
CA ILE A 30 44.23 -0.94 -24.12
C ILE A 30 43.04 -0.55 -25.02
N ASP A 31 42.08 -1.46 -25.14
CA ASP A 31 40.78 -1.15 -25.79
C ASP A 31 39.90 -0.36 -24.82
N ILE A 32 39.48 0.84 -25.20
CA ILE A 32 38.59 1.71 -24.42
C ILE A 32 37.24 1.03 -24.16
N ASN A 33 36.80 0.10 -25.00
CA ASN A 33 35.56 -0.67 -24.89
C ASN A 33 35.71 -1.96 -24.08
N THR A 34 36.79 -2.12 -23.35
CA THR A 34 36.97 -3.25 -22.44
C THR A 34 35.84 -3.30 -21.40
N LEU A 35 35.35 -4.51 -21.12
CA LEU A 35 34.24 -4.75 -20.22
C LEU A 35 34.69 -5.38 -18.90
N ASN A 36 34.02 -5.07 -17.80
CA ASN A 36 34.15 -5.72 -16.52
C ASN A 36 33.33 -7.03 -16.45
N SER A 37 33.39 -7.73 -15.32
CA SER A 37 32.61 -8.97 -15.09
C SER A 37 31.08 -8.81 -15.12
N SER A 38 30.59 -7.59 -15.00
CA SER A 38 29.16 -7.25 -15.07
C SER A 38 28.74 -6.77 -16.47
N ASN A 39 29.55 -7.00 -17.48
CA ASN A 39 29.35 -6.53 -18.85
C ASN A 39 29.26 -5.01 -18.97
N GLN A 40 29.95 -4.24 -18.11
CA GLN A 40 29.94 -2.78 -18.11
C GLN A 40 31.25 -2.25 -18.69
N ASN A 41 31.19 -1.17 -19.47
CA ASN A 41 32.36 -0.41 -19.84
C ASN A 41 32.71 0.66 -18.77
N ALA A 42 33.78 1.42 -18.97
CA ALA A 42 34.25 2.37 -17.96
C ALA A 42 33.32 3.57 -17.69
N LEU A 43 32.32 3.85 -18.55
CA LEU A 43 31.36 4.91 -18.30
C LEU A 43 30.44 4.62 -17.11
N PHE A 44 30.11 3.36 -16.85
CA PHE A 44 29.16 2.96 -15.79
C PHE A 44 29.62 3.34 -14.39
N GLY A 45 30.91 3.38 -14.13
CA GLY A 45 31.48 3.77 -12.83
C GLY A 45 32.07 5.18 -12.80
N CYS A 46 32.02 5.92 -13.92
CA CYS A 46 32.65 7.21 -14.02
C CYS A 46 31.80 8.30 -13.32
N ARG A 47 32.41 8.97 -12.33
CA ARG A 47 31.78 10.08 -11.59
C ARG A 47 32.42 11.44 -11.91
N TYR A 48 33.34 11.46 -12.89
CA TYR A 48 34.13 12.64 -13.26
C TYR A 48 33.70 13.08 -14.66
N PRO A 49 32.97 14.20 -14.80
CA PRO A 49 32.44 14.65 -16.09
C PRO A 49 33.54 14.80 -17.17
N GLU A 50 34.68 15.43 -16.83
CA GLU A 50 35.79 15.65 -17.76
C GLU A 50 36.45 14.33 -18.22
N LEU A 51 36.50 13.33 -17.32
CA LEU A 51 36.99 12.00 -17.69
C LEU A 51 35.99 11.25 -18.57
N MET A 52 34.70 11.37 -18.27
CA MET A 52 33.60 10.80 -19.07
C MET A 52 33.65 11.36 -20.50
N GLU A 53 33.76 12.67 -20.64
CA GLU A 53 33.89 13.35 -21.93
C GLU A 53 35.16 12.88 -22.68
N ALA A 54 36.29 12.77 -21.98
CA ALA A 54 37.52 12.24 -22.56
C ALA A 54 37.40 10.77 -23.03
N MET A 55 36.66 9.93 -22.31
CA MET A 55 36.37 8.54 -22.74
C MET A 55 35.46 8.53 -23.98
N ILE A 56 34.44 9.39 -24.04
CA ILE A 56 33.55 9.52 -25.19
C ILE A 56 34.37 9.96 -26.43
N ASN A 57 35.19 11.00 -26.29
CA ASN A 57 36.07 11.46 -27.35
C ASN A 57 37.11 10.41 -27.80
N ALA A 58 37.47 9.49 -26.92
CA ALA A 58 38.36 8.35 -27.24
C ALA A 58 37.61 7.19 -27.93
N GLY A 59 36.29 7.28 -28.15
CA GLY A 59 35.48 6.33 -28.90
C GLY A 59 34.89 5.19 -28.06
N ILE A 60 34.68 5.40 -26.75
CA ILE A 60 33.94 4.44 -25.94
C ILE A 60 32.47 4.34 -26.45
N ASN A 61 31.93 3.12 -26.46
CA ASN A 61 30.54 2.92 -26.84
C ASN A 61 29.61 3.49 -25.73
N ILE A 62 29.06 4.67 -25.97
CA ILE A 62 28.20 5.38 -25.02
C ILE A 62 26.87 4.63 -24.78
N ASN A 63 26.38 3.88 -25.79
CA ASN A 63 25.12 3.12 -25.72
C ASN A 63 25.35 1.64 -25.37
N HIS A 64 26.54 1.30 -24.84
CA HIS A 64 26.77 -0.04 -24.33
C HIS A 64 25.84 -0.36 -23.16
N THR A 65 25.38 -1.62 -23.06
CA THR A 65 24.47 -2.07 -21.99
C THR A 65 25.10 -3.14 -21.12
N ASP A 66 24.79 -3.13 -19.83
CA ASP A 66 25.19 -4.16 -18.87
C ASP A 66 24.33 -5.44 -19.00
N MET A 67 24.56 -6.41 -18.10
CA MET A 67 23.82 -7.68 -18.06
C MET A 67 22.30 -7.51 -17.77
N PHE A 68 21.88 -6.34 -17.25
CA PHE A 68 20.48 -5.99 -17.00
C PHE A 68 19.89 -5.10 -18.08
N ASN A 69 20.54 -5.02 -19.23
CA ASN A 69 20.18 -4.13 -20.35
C ASN A 69 20.14 -2.65 -19.98
N ARG A 70 20.95 -2.18 -19.01
CA ARG A 70 21.02 -0.78 -18.62
C ARG A 70 22.20 -0.11 -19.29
N ASN A 71 22.06 1.09 -19.79
CA ASN A 71 23.18 1.91 -20.27
C ASN A 71 23.78 2.76 -19.13
N ALA A 72 24.81 3.56 -19.41
CA ALA A 72 25.50 4.37 -18.40
C ALA A 72 24.57 5.38 -17.70
N LEU A 73 23.47 5.79 -18.32
CA LEU A 73 22.53 6.78 -17.80
C LEU A 73 21.86 6.29 -16.48
N PHE A 74 21.62 4.98 -16.33
CA PHE A 74 21.04 4.38 -15.13
C PHE A 74 21.95 4.48 -13.90
N TYR A 75 23.23 4.75 -14.10
CA TYR A 75 24.27 4.82 -13.08
C TYR A 75 24.78 6.23 -12.82
N ALA A 76 24.31 7.19 -13.59
CA ALA A 76 24.68 8.58 -13.42
C ALA A 76 24.08 9.12 -12.11
N THR A 77 24.95 9.48 -11.17
CA THR A 77 24.56 9.84 -9.79
C THR A 77 24.56 11.35 -9.54
N CYS A 78 24.92 12.14 -10.54
CA CYS A 78 24.92 13.61 -10.43
C CYS A 78 24.51 14.25 -11.76
N PRO A 79 23.93 15.46 -11.72
CA PRO A 79 23.46 16.20 -12.90
C PRO A 79 24.57 16.41 -13.94
N GLU A 80 25.80 16.65 -13.52
CA GLU A 80 26.92 16.94 -14.44
C GLU A 80 27.24 15.73 -15.32
N THR A 81 27.24 14.52 -14.77
CA THR A 81 27.45 13.29 -15.56
C THR A 81 26.28 13.00 -16.49
N LEU A 82 25.05 13.30 -16.05
CA LEU A 82 23.84 13.24 -16.90
C LEU A 82 23.96 14.19 -18.09
N CYS A 83 24.40 15.45 -17.87
CA CYS A 83 24.65 16.41 -18.94
C CYS A 83 25.59 15.84 -19.98
N VAL A 84 26.78 15.37 -19.56
CA VAL A 84 27.78 14.83 -20.49
C VAL A 84 27.21 13.66 -21.32
N LEU A 85 26.47 12.74 -20.71
CA LEU A 85 25.89 11.61 -21.41
C LEU A 85 24.81 12.06 -22.42
N THR A 86 23.91 12.94 -22.00
CA THR A 86 22.80 13.39 -22.85
C THR A 86 23.26 14.26 -24.01
N GLU A 87 24.24 15.13 -23.79
CA GLU A 87 24.85 15.98 -24.83
C GLU A 87 25.64 15.18 -25.87
N ASN A 88 26.13 14.02 -25.51
CA ASN A 88 26.91 13.15 -26.39
C ASN A 88 26.10 12.00 -27.02
N GLY A 89 24.76 12.04 -26.93
CA GLY A 89 23.87 11.16 -27.70
C GLY A 89 23.66 9.77 -27.09
N ILE A 90 23.67 9.66 -25.76
CA ILE A 90 23.18 8.45 -25.11
C ILE A 90 21.68 8.26 -25.44
N ASP A 91 21.25 7.02 -25.61
CA ASP A 91 19.81 6.71 -25.74
C ASP A 91 19.12 6.97 -24.40
N ILE A 92 18.48 8.14 -24.33
CA ILE A 92 17.82 8.62 -23.12
C ILE A 92 16.55 7.84 -22.77
N ASN A 93 15.90 7.21 -23.77
CA ASN A 93 14.69 6.43 -23.60
C ASN A 93 14.99 4.92 -23.52
N HIS A 94 16.27 4.55 -23.36
CA HIS A 94 16.66 3.17 -23.17
C HIS A 94 15.99 2.56 -21.95
N THR A 95 15.63 1.27 -22.03
CA THR A 95 14.97 0.55 -20.93
C THR A 95 15.75 -0.66 -20.49
N ASP A 96 15.72 -0.94 -19.21
CA ASP A 96 16.31 -2.15 -18.63
C ASP A 96 15.46 -3.41 -18.92
N THR A 97 15.90 -4.57 -18.40
CA THR A 97 15.18 -5.85 -18.54
C THR A 97 13.80 -5.87 -17.89
N LEU A 98 13.46 -4.91 -17.02
CA LEU A 98 12.14 -4.73 -16.39
C LEU A 98 11.29 -3.69 -17.12
N GLY A 99 11.77 -3.15 -18.24
CA GLY A 99 11.10 -2.10 -18.99
C GLY A 99 11.23 -0.71 -18.37
N ARG A 100 12.11 -0.49 -17.40
CA ARG A 100 12.29 0.78 -16.71
C ARG A 100 13.26 1.68 -17.46
N ASN A 101 12.97 2.96 -17.57
CA ASN A 101 13.92 3.98 -18.03
C ASN A 101 14.71 4.57 -16.85
N ALA A 102 15.61 5.52 -17.11
CA ALA A 102 16.46 6.11 -16.06
C ALA A 102 15.68 6.85 -14.95
N LEU A 103 14.47 7.35 -15.21
CA LEU A 103 13.65 8.03 -14.19
C LEU A 103 13.30 7.15 -13.00
N PHE A 104 13.18 5.85 -13.19
CA PHE A 104 12.87 4.91 -12.10
C PHE A 104 13.98 4.79 -11.05
N TYR A 105 15.18 5.25 -11.38
CA TYR A 105 16.39 5.16 -10.56
C TYR A 105 16.87 6.52 -10.06
N THR A 106 16.21 7.60 -10.50
CA THR A 106 16.59 8.97 -10.18
C THR A 106 15.97 9.42 -8.86
N SER A 107 16.80 9.88 -7.93
CA SER A 107 16.37 10.26 -6.57
C SER A 107 16.48 11.76 -6.27
N ASP A 108 16.98 12.58 -7.18
CA ASP A 108 17.11 14.02 -7.02
C ASP A 108 16.34 14.80 -8.09
N ALA A 109 15.83 15.99 -7.72
CA ALA A 109 14.99 16.79 -8.58
C ALA A 109 15.71 17.35 -9.79
N GLU A 110 16.98 17.75 -9.64
CA GLU A 110 17.76 18.33 -10.72
C GLU A 110 18.01 17.33 -11.84
N SER A 111 18.35 16.09 -11.47
CA SER A 111 18.49 14.98 -12.43
C SER A 111 17.17 14.66 -13.13
N VAL A 112 16.01 14.66 -12.41
CA VAL A 112 14.69 14.49 -13.03
C VAL A 112 14.45 15.58 -14.06
N GLN A 113 14.66 16.85 -13.69
CA GLN A 113 14.46 18.01 -14.56
C GLN A 113 15.33 17.92 -15.82
N LEU A 114 16.59 17.52 -15.63
CA LEU A 114 17.54 17.36 -16.74
C LEU A 114 17.11 16.28 -17.72
N LEU A 115 16.72 15.12 -17.23
CA LEU A 115 16.21 14.00 -18.04
C LEU A 115 14.98 14.41 -18.83
N VAL A 116 14.01 15.09 -18.17
CA VAL A 116 12.80 15.58 -18.83
C VAL A 116 13.12 16.61 -19.91
N LYS A 117 14.00 17.58 -19.61
CA LYS A 117 14.46 18.58 -20.56
C LYS A 117 15.10 17.96 -21.81
N ASN A 118 15.79 16.83 -21.66
CA ASN A 118 16.42 16.11 -22.76
C ASN A 118 15.50 15.08 -23.44
N GLY A 119 14.20 15.03 -23.07
CA GLY A 119 13.18 14.28 -23.80
C GLY A 119 12.99 12.84 -23.35
N ILE A 120 13.27 12.51 -22.07
CA ILE A 120 12.89 11.19 -21.53
C ILE A 120 11.36 11.05 -21.49
N SER A 121 10.86 9.87 -21.79
CA SER A 121 9.44 9.55 -21.71
C SER A 121 8.99 9.49 -20.25
N ILE A 122 8.42 10.60 -19.75
CA ILE A 122 8.07 10.74 -18.32
C ILE A 122 6.99 9.77 -17.87
N ASN A 123 6.04 9.44 -18.74
CA ASN A 123 4.94 8.50 -18.46
C ASN A 123 5.23 7.07 -18.96
N HIS A 124 6.52 6.76 -19.20
CA HIS A 124 6.90 5.41 -19.61
C HIS A 124 6.58 4.39 -18.49
N PRO A 125 5.78 3.32 -18.74
CA PRO A 125 5.50 2.30 -17.75
C PRO A 125 6.56 1.19 -17.77
N GLU A 126 6.78 0.54 -16.63
CA GLU A 126 7.54 -0.72 -16.55
C GLU A 126 6.62 -1.93 -16.83
N LEU A 127 7.14 -3.16 -16.75
CA LEU A 127 6.41 -4.40 -17.13
C LEU A 127 5.10 -4.65 -16.36
N GLU A 128 4.92 -4.08 -15.17
CA GLU A 128 3.68 -4.16 -14.38
C GLU A 128 2.81 -2.90 -14.51
N ASP A 129 3.04 -2.10 -15.55
CA ASP A 129 2.37 -0.83 -15.83
C ASP A 129 2.60 0.29 -14.80
N LYS A 130 3.63 0.21 -13.94
CA LYS A 130 3.96 1.30 -13.01
C LYS A 130 4.80 2.37 -13.69
N ASN A 131 4.50 3.65 -13.46
CA ASN A 131 5.39 4.75 -13.85
C ASN A 131 6.42 5.07 -12.74
N ALA A 132 7.36 5.98 -12.99
CA ALA A 132 8.44 6.31 -12.06
C ALA A 132 7.94 6.82 -10.69
N LEU A 133 6.73 7.41 -10.60
CA LEU A 133 6.17 7.95 -9.37
C LEU A 133 5.91 6.88 -8.31
N PHE A 134 5.65 5.63 -8.71
CA PHE A 134 5.46 4.50 -7.80
C PHE A 134 6.71 4.14 -6.99
N PHE A 135 7.87 4.58 -7.46
CA PHE A 135 9.19 4.30 -6.88
C PHE A 135 9.81 5.54 -6.21
N ALA A 136 9.04 6.62 -6.09
CA ALA A 136 9.52 7.85 -5.46
C ALA A 136 9.83 7.64 -3.97
N THR A 137 11.06 7.92 -3.57
CA THR A 137 11.57 7.73 -2.21
C THR A 137 11.74 9.04 -1.43
N ASN A 138 11.56 10.20 -2.08
CA ASN A 138 11.64 11.50 -1.43
C ASN A 138 10.74 12.53 -2.11
N GLU A 139 10.38 13.56 -1.34
CA GLU A 139 9.45 14.60 -1.77
C GLU A 139 10.00 15.43 -2.94
N SER A 140 11.30 15.69 -2.99
CA SER A 140 11.90 16.57 -4.00
C SER A 140 11.79 15.99 -5.41
N SER A 141 12.21 14.72 -5.59
CA SER A 141 12.09 14.05 -6.89
C SER A 141 10.63 13.79 -7.29
N ALA A 142 9.77 13.40 -6.32
CA ALA A 142 8.34 13.21 -6.57
C ALA A 142 7.67 14.50 -7.05
N ARG A 143 8.00 15.64 -6.43
CA ARG A 143 7.50 16.97 -6.82
C ARG A 143 7.91 17.30 -8.25
N GLU A 144 9.18 17.11 -8.57
CA GLU A 144 9.69 17.42 -9.91
C GLU A 144 9.05 16.52 -10.98
N LEU A 145 8.87 15.23 -10.72
CA LEU A 145 8.12 14.31 -11.60
C LEU A 145 6.71 14.84 -11.87
N ILE A 146 5.99 15.25 -10.81
CA ILE A 146 4.62 15.77 -10.94
C ILE A 146 4.60 17.10 -11.70
N ASP A 147 5.48 18.02 -11.35
CA ASP A 147 5.54 19.34 -11.97
C ASP A 147 6.00 19.26 -13.43
N SER A 148 6.73 18.21 -13.81
CA SER A 148 7.11 17.86 -15.18
C SER A 148 6.03 17.10 -15.96
N GLY A 149 4.87 16.78 -15.34
CA GLY A 149 3.70 16.24 -16.04
C GLY A 149 3.59 14.70 -16.05
N ILE A 150 4.16 14.01 -15.05
CA ILE A 150 3.87 12.58 -14.86
C ILE A 150 2.39 12.41 -14.51
N ASP A 151 1.76 11.37 -15.05
CA ASP A 151 0.38 11.03 -14.68
C ASP A 151 0.33 10.57 -13.22
N ILE A 152 -0.14 11.47 -12.36
CA ILE A 152 -0.25 11.22 -10.91
C ILE A 152 -1.31 10.16 -10.59
N ASN A 153 -2.32 9.99 -11.46
CA ASN A 153 -3.40 9.02 -11.29
C ASN A 153 -3.19 7.74 -12.11
N HIS A 154 -2.00 7.57 -12.67
CA HIS A 154 -1.64 6.33 -13.34
C HIS A 154 -1.85 5.11 -12.43
N THR A 155 -2.35 4.01 -13.00
CA THR A 155 -2.57 2.76 -12.26
C THR A 155 -1.77 1.63 -12.88
N ASP A 156 -1.25 0.77 -12.03
CA ASP A 156 -0.60 -0.47 -12.45
C ASP A 156 -1.61 -1.51 -12.98
N SER A 157 -1.12 -2.66 -13.41
CA SER A 157 -1.93 -3.79 -13.88
C SER A 157 -2.91 -4.35 -12.83
N TYR A 158 -2.73 -4.01 -11.56
CA TYR A 158 -3.67 -4.34 -10.47
C TYR A 158 -4.66 -3.22 -10.16
N GLY A 159 -4.68 -2.13 -10.91
CA GLY A 159 -5.52 -0.96 -10.67
C GLY A 159 -5.09 -0.09 -9.51
N ARG A 160 -3.85 -0.21 -9.03
CA ARG A 160 -3.28 0.52 -7.91
C ARG A 160 -2.57 1.78 -8.39
N ASN A 161 -2.77 2.90 -7.74
CA ASN A 161 -1.96 4.10 -7.95
C ASN A 161 -0.72 4.15 -7.03
N ALA A 162 0.10 5.19 -7.14
CA ALA A 162 1.33 5.32 -6.37
C ALA A 162 1.13 5.28 -4.85
N LEU A 163 -0.04 5.67 -4.31
CA LEU A 163 -0.34 5.62 -2.87
C LEU A 163 -0.25 4.21 -2.27
N PHE A 164 -0.41 3.17 -3.08
CA PHE A 164 -0.30 1.78 -2.62
C PHE A 164 1.14 1.31 -2.37
N TYR A 165 2.12 2.03 -2.91
CA TYR A 165 3.53 1.59 -2.94
C TYR A 165 4.47 2.51 -2.18
N VAL A 166 4.20 3.82 -2.22
CA VAL A 166 5.03 4.80 -1.54
C VAL A 166 4.94 4.60 -0.02
N CYS A 167 6.09 4.47 0.63
CA CYS A 167 6.18 4.30 2.09
C CYS A 167 6.33 5.64 2.82
N GLU A 168 7.02 6.60 2.21
CA GLU A 168 7.41 7.87 2.81
C GLU A 168 6.20 8.78 3.04
N ALA A 169 5.96 9.19 4.29
CA ALA A 169 4.79 10.00 4.67
C ALA A 169 4.76 11.36 3.94
N ASP A 170 5.91 11.99 3.75
CA ASP A 170 6.00 13.30 3.07
C ASP A 170 5.66 13.18 1.59
N VAL A 171 6.07 12.08 0.94
CA VAL A 171 5.69 11.82 -0.46
C VAL A 171 4.18 11.58 -0.56
N LYS A 172 3.59 10.79 0.36
CA LYS A 172 2.11 10.61 0.40
C LYS A 172 1.38 11.93 0.56
N ARG A 173 1.81 12.79 1.49
CA ARG A 173 1.23 14.13 1.70
C ARG A 173 1.32 14.97 0.43
N LEU A 174 2.45 14.93 -0.25
CA LEU A 174 2.64 15.61 -1.53
C LEU A 174 1.68 15.09 -2.59
N LEU A 175 1.60 13.76 -2.78
CA LEU A 175 0.72 13.12 -3.76
C LEU A 175 -0.74 13.52 -3.52
N ILE A 176 -1.20 13.44 -2.28
CA ILE A 176 -2.56 13.82 -1.88
C ILE A 176 -2.80 15.30 -2.16
N LYS A 177 -1.89 16.19 -1.76
CA LYS A 177 -1.96 17.63 -2.04
C LYS A 177 -2.00 17.95 -3.54
N LYS A 178 -1.35 17.15 -4.36
CA LYS A 178 -1.30 17.30 -5.83
C LYS A 178 -2.49 16.62 -6.53
N GLY A 179 -3.44 16.04 -5.80
CA GLY A 179 -4.71 15.56 -6.31
C GLY A 179 -4.72 14.11 -6.79
N ILE A 180 -3.85 13.25 -6.24
CA ILE A 180 -3.97 11.81 -6.48
C ILE A 180 -5.31 11.29 -5.96
N ASN A 181 -5.92 10.35 -6.67
CA ASN A 181 -7.18 9.75 -6.25
C ASN A 181 -7.00 8.93 -4.97
N VAL A 182 -7.41 9.50 -3.83
CA VAL A 182 -7.36 8.84 -2.51
C VAL A 182 -8.36 7.69 -2.38
N ASN A 183 -9.39 7.65 -3.25
CA ASN A 183 -10.41 6.61 -3.29
C ASN A 183 -10.09 5.49 -4.30
N GLN A 184 -8.88 5.47 -4.86
CA GLN A 184 -8.47 4.42 -5.81
C GLN A 184 -8.60 3.04 -5.15
N ARG A 185 -9.16 2.09 -5.91
CA ARG A 185 -9.32 0.69 -5.49
C ARG A 185 -8.58 -0.22 -6.46
N ASP A 186 -7.91 -1.22 -5.92
CA ASP A 186 -7.31 -2.27 -6.72
C ASP A 186 -8.37 -3.27 -7.24
N ILE A 187 -7.96 -4.21 -8.09
CA ILE A 187 -8.83 -5.27 -8.65
C ILE A 187 -9.47 -6.16 -7.57
N TYR A 188 -8.95 -6.14 -6.34
CA TYR A 188 -9.50 -6.84 -5.18
C TYR A 188 -10.44 -5.96 -4.35
N GLY A 189 -10.63 -4.70 -4.75
CA GLY A 189 -11.44 -3.73 -4.04
C GLY A 189 -10.75 -3.06 -2.84
N HIS A 190 -9.45 -3.32 -2.60
CA HIS A 190 -8.73 -2.67 -1.52
C HIS A 190 -8.38 -1.23 -1.89
N ASN A 191 -8.42 -0.35 -0.90
CA ASN A 191 -7.84 0.99 -0.97
C ASN A 191 -6.40 0.97 -0.41
N SER A 192 -5.58 1.97 -0.75
CA SER A 192 -4.20 2.09 -0.26
C SER A 192 -4.11 2.07 1.28
N ILE A 193 -5.07 2.67 1.98
CA ILE A 193 -5.13 2.69 3.45
C ILE A 193 -5.31 1.27 4.03
N ASN A 194 -6.11 0.41 3.39
CA ASN A 194 -6.33 -0.96 3.85
C ASN A 194 -5.06 -1.82 3.81
N ILE A 195 -4.11 -1.50 2.91
CA ILE A 195 -2.91 -2.32 2.68
C ILE A 195 -1.72 -1.84 3.51
N ILE A 196 -1.50 -0.52 3.58
CA ILE A 196 -0.27 0.06 4.14
C ILE A 196 -0.37 0.28 5.66
N GLY A 197 -1.58 0.21 6.20
CA GLY A 197 -1.85 0.59 7.59
C GLY A 197 -2.12 2.09 7.74
N ILE A 198 -2.75 2.45 8.83
CA ILE A 198 -3.20 3.82 9.09
C ILE A 198 -2.25 4.49 10.10
N ASP A 199 -1.67 5.61 9.67
CA ASP A 199 -1.09 6.62 10.56
C ASP A 199 -2.16 7.70 10.81
N ALA A 200 -2.41 8.03 12.08
CA ALA A 200 -3.42 9.00 12.47
C ALA A 200 -3.19 10.38 11.83
N ASP A 201 -1.93 10.84 11.79
CA ASP A 201 -1.57 12.15 11.22
C ASP A 201 -1.79 12.22 9.69
N LEU A 202 -1.70 11.08 9.03
CA LEU A 202 -1.90 10.99 7.59
C LEU A 202 -3.39 10.86 7.25
N LEU A 203 -4.18 10.23 8.12
CA LEU A 203 -5.60 9.97 7.91
C LEU A 203 -6.41 11.27 7.73
N ASP A 204 -6.11 12.30 8.53
CA ASP A 204 -6.73 13.62 8.38
C ASP A 204 -6.46 14.23 7.00
N VAL A 205 -5.25 14.02 6.47
CA VAL A 205 -4.89 14.49 5.11
C VAL A 205 -5.70 13.76 4.03
N TYR A 206 -5.92 12.46 4.19
CA TYR A 206 -6.78 11.68 3.29
C TYR A 206 -8.23 12.17 3.32
N PHE A 207 -8.80 12.42 4.51
CA PHE A 207 -10.17 12.93 4.61
C PHE A 207 -10.30 14.35 4.06
N ALA A 208 -9.33 15.22 4.31
CA ALA A 208 -9.31 16.56 3.72
C ALA A 208 -9.28 16.53 2.18
N ALA A 209 -8.73 15.47 1.59
CA ALA A 209 -8.71 15.23 0.15
C ALA A 209 -9.95 14.48 -0.38
N GLY A 210 -10.96 14.22 0.45
CA GLY A 210 -12.21 13.59 0.05
C GLY A 210 -12.19 12.05 0.07
N LEU A 211 -11.41 11.45 0.98
CA LEU A 211 -11.52 10.02 1.22
C LEU A 211 -12.96 9.68 1.62
N ASP A 212 -13.54 8.68 0.95
CA ASP A 212 -14.84 8.12 1.34
C ASP A 212 -14.69 7.38 2.68
N PRO A 213 -15.33 7.87 3.77
CA PRO A 213 -15.24 7.25 5.08
C PRO A 213 -15.75 5.80 5.10
N ASP A 214 -16.66 5.49 4.19
CA ASP A 214 -17.32 4.19 4.08
C ASP A 214 -16.81 3.34 2.92
N ILE A 215 -15.63 3.64 2.38
CA ILE A 215 -15.00 2.83 1.34
C ILE A 215 -14.84 1.38 1.83
N GLN A 216 -15.37 0.43 1.07
CA GLN A 216 -15.39 -0.99 1.45
C GLN A 216 -14.34 -1.79 0.67
N ASP A 217 -13.73 -2.77 1.34
CA ASP A 217 -12.94 -3.82 0.69
C ASP A 217 -13.86 -4.82 -0.03
N ARG A 218 -13.29 -5.87 -0.65
CA ARG A 218 -14.06 -6.93 -1.33
C ARG A 218 -14.95 -7.76 -0.38
N ASN A 219 -14.69 -7.73 0.93
CA ASN A 219 -15.52 -8.40 1.94
C ASN A 219 -16.66 -7.50 2.44
N GLY A 220 -16.74 -6.28 1.92
CA GLY A 220 -17.69 -5.26 2.35
C GLY A 220 -17.29 -4.57 3.66
N ASN A 221 -16.07 -4.78 4.16
CA ASN A 221 -15.60 -4.10 5.36
C ASN A 221 -15.15 -2.69 5.02
N SER A 222 -15.73 -1.69 5.68
CA SER A 222 -15.24 -0.31 5.62
C SER A 222 -14.04 -0.11 6.56
N LEU A 223 -13.41 1.06 6.52
CA LEU A 223 -12.23 1.36 7.34
C LEU A 223 -12.45 1.11 8.83
N ILE A 224 -13.68 1.34 9.32
CA ILE A 224 -14.02 1.15 10.74
C ILE A 224 -13.96 -0.31 11.21
N PHE A 225 -13.97 -1.30 10.29
CA PHE A 225 -13.93 -2.73 10.62
C PHE A 225 -12.55 -3.20 11.12
N HIS A 226 -11.53 -2.39 10.99
CA HIS A 226 -10.21 -2.71 11.53
C HIS A 226 -10.09 -2.27 13.00
N PRO A 227 -9.52 -3.12 13.90
CA PRO A 227 -9.38 -2.79 15.32
C PRO A 227 -8.27 -1.77 15.53
N TYR A 228 -8.58 -0.51 15.37
CA TYR A 228 -7.64 0.58 15.55
C TYR A 228 -7.53 1.05 16.99
N LYS A 229 -6.41 1.72 17.31
CA LYS A 229 -6.28 2.48 18.55
C LYS A 229 -7.28 3.65 18.56
N LYS A 230 -7.69 4.07 19.77
CA LYS A 230 -8.69 5.13 19.96
C LYS A 230 -8.53 6.37 19.08
N PRO A 231 -7.33 6.97 18.91
CA PRO A 231 -7.21 8.18 18.08
C PRO A 231 -7.67 7.98 16.62
N ILE A 232 -7.34 6.84 16.03
CA ILE A 232 -7.74 6.53 14.64
C ILE A 232 -9.26 6.34 14.55
N THR A 233 -9.84 5.61 15.50
CA THR A 233 -11.28 5.40 15.56
C THR A 233 -12.04 6.73 15.69
N ASP A 234 -11.58 7.62 16.56
CA ASP A 234 -12.18 8.95 16.75
C ASP A 234 -12.13 9.75 15.42
N ILE A 235 -11.02 9.72 14.69
CA ILE A 235 -10.89 10.39 13.40
C ILE A 235 -11.88 9.80 12.37
N LEU A 236 -11.97 8.47 12.25
CA LEU A 236 -12.87 7.80 11.33
C LEU A 236 -14.33 8.24 11.55
N ILE A 237 -14.76 8.28 12.80
CA ILE A 237 -16.14 8.61 13.14
C ILE A 237 -16.43 10.10 13.01
N ASN A 238 -15.50 10.96 13.40
CA ASN A 238 -15.62 12.40 13.22
C ASN A 238 -15.72 12.78 11.73
N ASN A 239 -15.14 11.96 10.86
CA ASN A 239 -15.24 12.11 9.41
C ASN A 239 -16.43 11.35 8.78
N GLY A 240 -17.32 10.78 9.59
CA GLY A 240 -18.61 10.27 9.13
C GLY A 240 -18.70 8.79 8.81
N CYS A 241 -17.70 7.97 9.19
CA CYS A 241 -17.83 6.51 9.06
C CYS A 241 -19.10 6.01 9.75
N ASP A 242 -19.89 5.21 9.04
CA ASP A 242 -21.11 4.62 9.58
C ASP A 242 -20.78 3.34 10.37
N ILE A 243 -20.90 3.45 11.70
CA ILE A 243 -20.68 2.32 12.63
C ILE A 243 -21.71 1.21 12.49
N ASN A 244 -22.85 1.48 11.88
CA ASN A 244 -23.93 0.50 11.65
C ASN A 244 -23.89 -0.11 10.24
N ARG A 245 -22.92 0.31 9.41
CA ARG A 245 -22.74 -0.30 8.10
C ARG A 245 -22.40 -1.79 8.25
N VAL A 246 -22.99 -2.61 7.38
CA VAL A 246 -22.75 -4.06 7.39
C VAL A 246 -21.81 -4.46 6.26
N ASN A 247 -20.97 -5.47 6.52
CA ASN A 247 -20.16 -6.12 5.50
C ASN A 247 -20.98 -7.11 4.65
N ASN A 248 -20.34 -7.81 3.70
CA ASN A 248 -21.00 -8.80 2.85
C ASN A 248 -21.58 -9.99 3.61
N ASN A 249 -21.13 -10.24 4.84
CA ASN A 249 -21.71 -11.24 5.73
C ASN A 249 -22.92 -10.71 6.50
N GLY A 250 -23.28 -9.44 6.33
CA GLY A 250 -24.32 -8.75 7.10
C GLY A 250 -23.93 -8.47 8.54
N GLU A 251 -22.63 -8.36 8.83
CA GLU A 251 -22.06 -8.07 10.15
C GLU A 251 -21.74 -6.58 10.26
N THR A 252 -22.14 -5.95 11.35
CA THR A 252 -21.65 -4.63 11.74
C THR A 252 -20.21 -4.74 12.26
N VAL A 253 -19.50 -3.62 12.41
CA VAL A 253 -18.15 -3.59 12.99
C VAL A 253 -18.09 -4.31 14.34
N PHE A 254 -19.12 -4.18 15.16
CA PHE A 254 -19.19 -4.82 16.47
C PHE A 254 -19.28 -6.34 16.38
N GLU A 255 -20.14 -6.84 15.50
CA GLU A 255 -20.32 -8.28 15.24
C GLU A 255 -19.06 -8.87 14.63
N TYR A 256 -18.41 -8.15 13.71
CA TYR A 256 -17.15 -8.56 13.08
C TYR A 256 -16.00 -8.65 14.11
N ILE A 257 -15.80 -7.61 14.90
CA ILE A 257 -14.77 -7.58 15.94
C ILE A 257 -15.00 -8.68 16.97
N GLN A 258 -16.26 -8.93 17.36
CA GLN A 258 -16.59 -10.06 18.24
C GLN A 258 -16.20 -11.40 17.62
N THR A 259 -16.53 -11.63 16.36
CA THR A 259 -16.19 -12.88 15.67
C THR A 259 -14.69 -13.12 15.62
N MET A 260 -13.91 -12.06 15.42
CA MET A 260 -12.45 -12.11 15.37
C MET A 260 -11.82 -12.29 16.77
N LEU A 261 -12.36 -11.65 17.80
CA LEU A 261 -11.78 -11.62 19.14
C LEU A 261 -12.21 -12.84 19.98
N PHE A 262 -13.47 -13.31 19.87
CA PHE A 262 -13.97 -14.45 20.66
C PHE A 262 -13.43 -15.80 20.21
N SER A 263 -12.85 -15.89 19.03
CA SER A 263 -12.11 -17.10 18.65
C SER A 263 -10.81 -17.28 19.47
N ASN A 264 -10.25 -16.22 20.08
CA ASN A 264 -8.91 -16.23 20.68
C ASN A 264 -8.71 -15.40 21.97
N TYR A 265 -9.67 -14.56 22.46
CA TYR A 265 -9.42 -13.59 23.54
C TYR A 265 -10.54 -13.55 24.61
N GLN A 266 -10.17 -13.11 25.82
CA GLN A 266 -11.11 -12.92 26.94
C GLN A 266 -11.93 -11.63 26.77
N LEU A 267 -13.14 -11.57 27.37
CA LEU A 267 -14.09 -10.46 27.29
C LEU A 267 -13.47 -9.08 27.60
N ASP A 268 -12.58 -9.00 28.58
CA ASP A 268 -11.94 -7.73 28.97
C ASP A 268 -11.10 -7.09 27.83
N GLN A 269 -10.47 -7.95 27.00
CA GLN A 269 -9.73 -7.47 25.83
C GLN A 269 -10.67 -6.97 24.73
N CYS A 270 -11.81 -7.66 24.54
CA CYS A 270 -12.86 -7.20 23.61
C CYS A 270 -13.45 -5.86 24.05
N LEU A 271 -13.74 -5.71 25.34
CA LEU A 271 -14.26 -4.46 25.89
C LEU A 271 -13.25 -3.30 25.78
N SER A 272 -11.95 -3.56 25.96
CA SER A 272 -10.92 -2.53 25.78
C SER A 272 -10.85 -1.99 24.34
N VAL A 273 -11.08 -2.86 23.34
CA VAL A 273 -11.18 -2.47 21.92
C VAL A 273 -12.48 -1.72 21.65
N LEU A 274 -13.59 -2.09 22.29
CA LEU A 274 -14.91 -1.49 22.10
C LEU A 274 -15.11 -0.19 22.91
N THR A 275 -14.37 0.01 23.99
CA THR A 275 -14.47 1.20 24.86
C THR A 275 -14.33 2.53 24.07
N PRO A 276 -13.45 2.69 23.10
CA PRO A 276 -13.40 3.91 22.27
C PRO A 276 -14.71 4.22 21.55
N TYR A 277 -15.46 3.17 21.17
CA TYR A 277 -16.72 3.30 20.45
C TYR A 277 -17.93 3.61 21.34
N ILE A 278 -17.83 3.41 22.66
CA ILE A 278 -18.94 3.55 23.61
C ILE A 278 -19.57 4.95 23.60
N ASN A 279 -18.74 5.98 23.56
CA ASN A 279 -19.23 7.37 23.55
C ASN A 279 -20.01 7.71 22.26
N LEU A 280 -19.78 6.97 21.21
CA LEU A 280 -20.39 7.17 19.90
C LEU A 280 -21.67 6.37 19.77
N ILE A 281 -21.73 5.21 20.41
CA ILE A 281 -22.96 4.42 20.58
C ILE A 281 -24.01 5.24 21.35
N LYS A 282 -23.60 6.11 22.27
CA LYS A 282 -24.52 7.05 22.95
C LYS A 282 -25.18 8.04 21.99
N ALA A 283 -24.56 8.36 20.87
CA ALA A 283 -25.11 9.27 19.88
C ALA A 283 -25.96 8.58 18.81
N ARG A 284 -25.78 7.25 18.60
CA ARG A 284 -26.52 6.45 17.61
C ARG A 284 -26.72 5.05 18.18
N PRO A 285 -27.98 4.54 18.27
CA PRO A 285 -28.24 3.22 18.85
C PRO A 285 -27.52 2.13 18.04
N LEU A 286 -26.88 1.22 18.74
CA LEU A 286 -26.28 0.02 18.18
C LEU A 286 -27.37 -0.89 17.62
N ILE A 287 -27.19 -1.40 16.40
CA ILE A 287 -28.12 -2.32 15.76
C ILE A 287 -27.44 -3.69 15.66
N PHE A 288 -28.00 -4.70 16.30
CA PHE A 288 -27.58 -6.08 16.18
C PHE A 288 -28.39 -6.78 15.07
N ASN A 289 -27.71 -7.18 14.00
CA ASN A 289 -28.28 -8.00 12.92
C ASN A 289 -28.07 -9.50 13.16
N ARG A 290 -27.13 -9.83 14.03
CA ARG A 290 -26.80 -11.21 14.45
C ARG A 290 -26.47 -11.23 15.93
N LEU A 291 -26.84 -12.31 16.59
CA LEU A 291 -26.48 -12.55 17.98
C LEU A 291 -25.56 -13.78 18.07
N THR A 292 -24.40 -13.57 18.66
CA THR A 292 -23.46 -14.62 19.07
C THR A 292 -23.41 -14.66 20.59
N TYR A 293 -22.73 -15.66 21.16
CA TYR A 293 -22.57 -15.74 22.62
C TYR A 293 -21.91 -14.46 23.20
N GLY A 294 -20.95 -13.90 22.46
CA GLY A 294 -20.31 -12.66 22.87
C GLY A 294 -21.19 -11.43 22.80
N CYS A 295 -22.20 -11.41 21.92
CA CYS A 295 -23.16 -10.31 21.88
C CYS A 295 -23.97 -10.20 23.15
N ILE A 296 -24.27 -11.31 23.83
CA ILE A 296 -25.03 -11.28 25.08
C ILE A 296 -24.24 -10.54 26.17
N GLU A 297 -22.95 -10.84 26.28
CA GLU A 297 -22.09 -10.17 27.26
C GLU A 297 -21.90 -8.69 26.90
N LEU A 298 -21.81 -8.36 25.61
CA LEU A 298 -21.80 -6.96 25.17
C LEU A 298 -23.12 -6.26 25.48
N ILE A 299 -24.27 -6.90 25.25
CA ILE A 299 -25.58 -6.33 25.58
C ILE A 299 -25.71 -6.10 27.09
N LYS A 300 -25.29 -7.06 27.93
CA LYS A 300 -25.24 -6.86 29.39
C LYS A 300 -24.38 -5.66 29.76
N PHE A 301 -23.22 -5.51 29.12
CA PHE A 301 -22.35 -4.37 29.33
C PHE A 301 -23.00 -3.07 28.90
N LEU A 302 -23.62 -3.00 27.69
CA LEU A 302 -24.32 -1.81 27.21
C LEU A 302 -25.47 -1.41 28.14
N GLN A 303 -26.24 -2.38 28.65
CA GLN A 303 -27.28 -2.15 29.65
C GLN A 303 -26.70 -1.58 30.96
N SER A 304 -25.58 -2.13 31.43
CA SER A 304 -24.89 -1.62 32.63
C SER A 304 -24.41 -0.18 32.49
N GLN A 305 -24.10 0.26 31.26
CA GLN A 305 -23.67 1.62 30.94
C GLN A 305 -24.82 2.54 30.52
N ASN A 306 -26.07 2.06 30.57
CA ASN A 306 -27.29 2.76 30.15
C ASN A 306 -27.20 3.27 28.71
N ILE A 307 -26.72 2.41 27.79
CA ILE A 307 -26.53 2.70 26.37
C ILE A 307 -27.64 2.01 25.58
N ASP A 308 -28.33 2.78 24.72
CA ASP A 308 -29.39 2.27 23.86
C ASP A 308 -28.83 1.35 22.76
N TYR A 309 -29.54 0.25 22.52
CA TYR A 309 -29.27 -0.67 21.43
C TYR A 309 -30.59 -1.15 20.81
N LYS A 310 -30.53 -1.61 19.57
CA LYS A 310 -31.66 -2.25 18.86
C LYS A 310 -31.24 -3.62 18.34
N ILE A 311 -32.18 -4.54 18.39
CA ILE A 311 -32.03 -5.85 17.74
C ILE A 311 -32.96 -5.81 16.53
N ASN A 312 -32.37 -6.09 15.36
CA ASN A 312 -33.13 -6.09 14.11
C ASN A 312 -34.19 -7.22 14.16
N ASP A 313 -35.39 -6.97 13.67
CA ASP A 313 -36.48 -7.94 13.58
C ASP A 313 -36.14 -9.21 12.77
N ARG A 314 -35.08 -9.15 11.96
CA ARG A 314 -34.52 -10.28 11.19
C ARG A 314 -33.20 -10.80 11.77
N CYS A 315 -32.93 -10.49 13.04
CA CYS A 315 -31.69 -10.90 13.67
C CYS A 315 -31.51 -12.42 13.65
N VAL A 316 -30.36 -12.88 13.19
CA VAL A 316 -30.00 -14.29 13.10
C VAL A 316 -29.09 -14.64 14.27
N VAL A 317 -29.45 -15.66 15.04
CA VAL A 317 -28.61 -16.19 16.10
C VAL A 317 -27.71 -17.28 15.54
N ARG A 318 -26.39 -17.09 15.64
CA ARG A 318 -25.40 -18.11 15.30
C ARG A 318 -24.82 -18.70 16.57
N TYR A 319 -24.82 -20.02 16.69
CA TYR A 319 -24.31 -20.73 17.84
C TYR A 319 -23.33 -21.85 17.43
N ALA A 320 -22.31 -22.10 18.25
CA ALA A 320 -21.46 -23.26 18.11
C ALA A 320 -22.10 -24.45 18.81
N ASN A 321 -22.08 -25.61 18.19
CA ASN A 321 -22.90 -26.81 18.33
C ASN A 321 -23.02 -27.49 19.73
N LYS A 322 -22.47 -26.96 20.82
CA LYS A 322 -22.47 -27.68 22.10
C LYS A 322 -23.30 -27.06 23.23
N ASP A 323 -23.84 -25.83 23.06
CA ASP A 323 -24.44 -25.13 24.21
C ASP A 323 -25.58 -24.18 23.86
N ILE A 324 -26.40 -24.55 22.87
CA ILE A 324 -27.57 -23.73 22.47
C ILE A 324 -28.53 -23.45 23.63
N LYS A 325 -28.68 -24.43 24.57
CA LYS A 325 -29.58 -24.30 25.70
C LYS A 325 -29.12 -23.20 26.66
N ASN A 326 -27.84 -23.21 27.02
CA ASN A 326 -27.26 -22.16 27.85
C ASN A 326 -27.31 -20.80 27.15
N PHE A 327 -27.00 -20.73 25.83
CA PHE A 327 -27.11 -19.53 25.06
C PHE A 327 -28.54 -18.94 25.10
N ILE A 328 -29.55 -19.74 24.79
CA ILE A 328 -30.94 -19.29 24.80
C ILE A 328 -31.37 -18.84 26.21
N THR A 329 -30.95 -19.56 27.24
CA THR A 329 -31.26 -19.24 28.63
C THR A 329 -30.65 -17.90 29.04
N GLU A 330 -29.40 -17.66 28.70
CA GLU A 330 -28.72 -16.39 28.99
C GLU A 330 -29.26 -15.25 28.16
N ALA A 331 -29.53 -15.49 26.87
CA ALA A 331 -30.09 -14.47 25.97
C ALA A 331 -31.49 -14.01 26.43
N GLN A 332 -32.35 -14.93 26.90
CA GLN A 332 -33.69 -14.60 27.40
C GLN A 332 -33.68 -13.73 28.66
N LYS A 333 -32.61 -13.74 29.43
CA LYS A 333 -32.45 -12.83 30.59
C LYS A 333 -32.26 -11.37 30.17
N VAL A 334 -31.84 -11.17 28.95
CA VAL A 334 -31.33 -9.86 28.46
C VAL A 334 -32.19 -9.29 27.33
N ILE A 335 -32.76 -10.16 26.47
CA ILE A 335 -33.48 -9.78 25.25
C ILE A 335 -34.75 -10.61 25.05
N ASP A 336 -35.75 -10.03 24.35
CA ASP A 336 -36.92 -10.78 23.91
C ASP A 336 -36.59 -11.54 22.61
N LEU A 337 -36.55 -12.85 22.71
CA LEU A 337 -36.24 -13.74 21.58
C LEU A 337 -37.45 -14.06 20.68
N SER A 338 -38.63 -13.46 20.93
CA SER A 338 -39.88 -13.83 20.26
C SER A 338 -39.86 -13.64 18.73
N ASN A 339 -39.02 -12.76 18.22
CA ASN A 339 -38.90 -12.40 16.80
C ASN A 339 -37.53 -12.77 16.17
N ILE A 340 -36.72 -13.58 16.84
CA ILE A 340 -35.36 -13.88 16.40
C ILE A 340 -35.31 -15.22 15.63
N THR A 341 -34.52 -15.28 14.55
CA THR A 341 -34.29 -16.50 13.76
C THR A 341 -33.03 -17.22 14.23
N LEU A 342 -33.14 -18.52 14.56
CA LEU A 342 -32.02 -19.35 14.98
C LEU A 342 -31.41 -20.11 13.80
N CYS A 343 -30.09 -20.03 13.63
CA CYS A 343 -29.34 -20.74 12.59
C CYS A 343 -28.13 -21.47 13.14
N SER A 344 -27.86 -22.69 12.66
CA SER A 344 -26.65 -23.44 13.03
C SER A 344 -25.46 -23.10 12.10
N TRP A 345 -24.22 -23.28 12.59
CA TRP A 345 -22.99 -23.02 11.85
C TRP A 345 -22.66 -24.09 10.78
N TYR A 346 -23.35 -25.23 10.80
CA TYR A 346 -23.15 -26.31 9.82
C TYR A 346 -24.34 -26.36 8.87
N ASP A 347 -24.08 -26.49 7.58
CA ASP A 347 -24.95 -26.52 6.38
C ASP A 347 -26.26 -27.31 6.47
N THR A 348 -26.97 -27.22 7.59
CA THR A 348 -28.33 -27.71 7.71
C THR A 348 -29.30 -26.59 7.34
N PRO A 349 -30.37 -26.91 6.60
CA PRO A 349 -31.32 -25.89 6.11
C PRO A 349 -31.85 -25.05 7.27
N LEU A 350 -31.94 -23.74 7.01
CA LEU A 350 -32.50 -22.73 7.88
C LEU A 350 -33.81 -23.20 8.54
N VAL A 351 -33.78 -23.56 9.79
CA VAL A 351 -34.99 -23.68 10.58
C VAL A 351 -35.33 -22.29 11.09
N SER A 352 -36.18 -21.59 10.34
CA SER A 352 -36.74 -20.33 10.77
C SER A 352 -37.71 -20.58 11.92
N VAL A 353 -37.24 -20.35 13.15
CA VAL A 353 -38.08 -20.55 14.35
C VAL A 353 -38.68 -19.21 14.73
N LYS A 354 -39.86 -18.91 14.20
CA LYS A 354 -40.68 -17.73 14.58
C LYS A 354 -41.60 -17.97 15.75
N ASN A 355 -41.53 -19.13 16.43
CA ASN A 355 -42.57 -19.51 17.36
C ASN A 355 -42.07 -19.66 18.78
N LYS A 356 -42.65 -18.95 19.74
CA LYS A 356 -42.42 -19.05 21.19
C LYS A 356 -42.45 -20.51 21.71
N GLU A 357 -43.22 -21.38 21.07
CA GLU A 357 -43.33 -22.80 21.47
C GLU A 357 -42.11 -23.61 21.12
N ILE A 358 -41.40 -23.33 20.01
CA ILE A 358 -40.19 -24.05 19.62
C ILE A 358 -39.01 -23.60 20.48
N ILE A 359 -38.93 -22.29 20.83
CA ILE A 359 -37.94 -21.82 21.81
C ILE A 359 -38.13 -22.50 23.16
N LYS A 360 -39.38 -22.64 23.63
CA LYS A 360 -39.71 -23.38 24.85
C LYS A 360 -39.34 -24.86 24.77
N TRP A 361 -39.46 -25.48 23.58
CA TRP A 361 -39.07 -26.87 23.37
C TRP A 361 -37.55 -27.05 23.50
N PHE A 362 -36.73 -26.17 22.88
CA PHE A 362 -35.26 -26.19 23.00
C PHE A 362 -34.77 -25.97 24.44
N ILE A 363 -35.51 -25.21 25.26
CA ILE A 363 -35.15 -24.99 26.66
C ILE A 363 -35.50 -26.20 27.54
N ARG A 364 -36.56 -26.94 27.19
CA ARG A 364 -37.05 -28.07 27.98
C ARG A 364 -36.35 -29.39 27.68
N ASN A 365 -35.72 -29.54 26.53
CA ASN A 365 -35.01 -30.73 26.09
C ASN A 365 -33.53 -30.46 25.87
#